data_e3488843bf3782298b6eac204f924378
#
_entry.id   e3488843bf3782298b6eac204f924378
#
_cell.length_a   1.000
_cell.length_b   1.000
_cell.length_c   1.000
_cell.angle_alpha   90.00
_cell.angle_beta   90.00
_cell.angle_gamma   90.00
#
_symmetry.space_group_name_H-M   'P 1'
#
loop_
_entity.id
_entity.type
_entity.pdbx_description
1 polymer ?
#
loop_
_entity_poly.entity_id
_entity_poly.type
_entity_poly.pdbx_seq_one_letter_code
_entity_poly.pdbx_strand_id
1 'polypeptide(L)'
;HFGRRKGTVPPEPGIVLLYPPRNDNIVLERADDCRLWESRCIASFIQKMVGEEKWQVWDDSDQSFRPIMFKDIAILMRTYTPLNPLEEALRSYEVDYRVVGGKYFYKRQEVQQLLAVLQAIDNPNDKVALVAALRSPFFGTSDEELFMFHARGGNLNYLQEAQGTVLEQPFRLLRELHEMRNQASVPALLKRLYEATSGLVLFL
;
A
#
# COMPACT_ATOMS: atom_id res chain seq x y z
N HIS A 1 -13.20 11.91 -27.65
CA HIS A 1 -14.34 11.51 -28.51
C HIS A 1 -15.40 10.88 -27.62
N PHE A 2 -16.38 11.66 -27.21
CA PHE A 2 -17.59 11.09 -26.60
C PHE A 2 -18.43 10.46 -27.73
N GLY A 3 -18.28 9.16 -27.93
CA GLY A 3 -19.15 8.43 -28.82
C GLY A 3 -20.60 8.55 -28.30
N ARG A 4 -21.51 9.08 -29.08
CA ARG A 4 -22.93 9.03 -28.77
C ARG A 4 -23.33 7.55 -28.77
N ARG A 5 -23.54 7.01 -27.56
CA ARG A 5 -24.09 5.65 -27.41
C ARG A 5 -25.50 5.64 -28.01
N LYS A 6 -25.71 4.80 -29.01
CA LYS A 6 -27.04 4.47 -29.51
C LYS A 6 -27.59 3.37 -28.60
N GLY A 7 -28.31 3.73 -27.57
CA GLY A 7 -28.91 2.76 -26.65
C GLY A 7 -29.93 3.43 -25.73
N THR A 8 -30.74 2.65 -25.09
CA THR A 8 -31.63 3.11 -24.02
C THR A 8 -30.82 3.75 -22.90
N VAL A 9 -31.26 4.91 -22.43
CA VAL A 9 -30.66 5.60 -21.28
C VAL A 9 -30.91 4.74 -20.05
N PRO A 10 -29.88 4.46 -19.20
CA PRO A 10 -30.09 3.75 -17.97
C PRO A 10 -31.09 4.51 -17.07
N PRO A 11 -31.87 3.81 -16.26
CA PRO A 11 -32.90 4.42 -15.41
C PRO A 11 -32.31 5.33 -14.31
N GLU A 12 -31.02 5.16 -14.01
CA GLU A 12 -30.31 5.90 -12.99
C GLU A 12 -29.96 7.32 -13.47
N PRO A 13 -29.89 8.31 -12.56
CA PRO A 13 -29.56 9.69 -12.91
C PRO A 13 -28.13 9.77 -13.46
N GLY A 14 -27.95 10.57 -14.53
CA GLY A 14 -26.62 10.80 -15.13
C GLY A 14 -25.68 11.64 -14.26
N ILE A 15 -26.21 12.35 -13.27
CA ILE A 15 -25.45 13.18 -12.32
C ILE A 15 -26.12 13.06 -10.95
N VAL A 16 -25.30 12.76 -9.94
CA VAL A 16 -25.72 12.76 -8.54
C VAL A 16 -24.86 13.72 -7.76
N LEU A 17 -25.49 14.58 -6.97
CA LEU A 17 -24.82 15.52 -6.08
C LEU A 17 -24.95 15.05 -4.64
N LEU A 18 -23.80 14.78 -3.99
CA LEU A 18 -23.73 14.49 -2.58
C LEU A 18 -23.43 15.78 -1.81
N TYR A 19 -24.27 16.16 -0.89
CA TYR A 19 -24.09 17.34 -0.06
C TYR A 19 -24.47 17.03 1.40
N PRO A 20 -23.84 17.71 2.39
CA PRO A 20 -24.16 17.48 3.79
C PRO A 20 -25.62 17.87 4.07
N PRO A 21 -26.35 17.10 4.89
CA PRO A 21 -27.69 17.46 5.29
C PRO A 21 -27.64 18.82 6.00
N ARG A 22 -28.59 19.69 5.70
CA ARG A 22 -28.81 20.96 6.42
C ARG A 22 -29.42 20.64 7.80
N ASN A 23 -28.60 20.19 8.71
CA ASN A 23 -29.00 19.70 10.00
C ASN A 23 -28.09 20.33 11.05
N ASP A 24 -28.60 21.04 12.02
CA ASP A 24 -27.84 21.76 13.04
C ASP A 24 -26.96 20.85 13.91
N ASN A 25 -27.08 19.53 13.75
CA ASN A 25 -26.31 18.52 14.48
C ASN A 25 -25.00 18.08 13.78
N ILE A 26 -24.75 18.48 12.54
CA ILE A 26 -23.50 18.16 11.83
C ILE A 26 -22.68 19.43 11.70
N VAL A 27 -21.79 19.63 12.65
CA VAL A 27 -20.88 20.77 12.66
C VAL A 27 -19.63 20.36 11.87
N LEU A 28 -19.54 20.77 10.62
CA LEU A 28 -18.37 20.60 9.74
C LEU A 28 -17.51 21.88 9.81
N GLU A 29 -16.92 22.15 10.98
CA GLU A 29 -16.12 23.36 11.19
C GLU A 29 -14.69 23.24 10.65
N ARG A 30 -14.16 22.02 10.67
CA ARG A 30 -12.78 21.76 10.24
C ARG A 30 -12.73 21.06 8.88
N ALA A 31 -11.72 21.38 8.11
CA ALA A 31 -11.51 20.74 6.81
C ALA A 31 -11.36 19.20 6.90
N ASP A 32 -10.86 18.70 8.03
CA ASP A 32 -10.73 17.25 8.25
C ASP A 32 -12.07 16.59 8.52
N ASP A 33 -12.97 17.25 9.25
CA ASP A 33 -14.33 16.77 9.49
C ASP A 33 -15.11 16.69 8.16
N CYS A 34 -14.97 17.70 7.31
CA CYS A 34 -15.52 17.69 5.95
C CYS A 34 -15.01 16.52 5.13
N ARG A 35 -13.69 16.28 5.13
CA ARG A 35 -13.07 15.17 4.39
C ARG A 35 -13.55 13.80 4.89
N LEU A 36 -13.65 13.63 6.21
CA LEU A 36 -14.14 12.40 6.80
C LEU A 36 -15.60 12.14 6.45
N TRP A 37 -16.44 13.19 6.54
CA TRP A 37 -17.84 13.10 6.14
C TRP A 37 -17.97 12.74 4.65
N GLU A 38 -17.28 13.47 3.77
CA GLU A 38 -17.26 13.25 2.32
C GLU A 38 -16.83 11.82 1.98
N SER A 39 -15.78 11.34 2.62
CA SER A 39 -15.24 9.98 2.43
C SER A 39 -16.27 8.91 2.79
N ARG A 40 -16.96 9.07 3.91
CA ARG A 40 -18.04 8.15 4.33
C ARG A 40 -19.23 8.20 3.38
N CYS A 41 -19.61 9.37 2.92
CA CYS A 41 -20.69 9.51 1.95
C CYS A 41 -20.37 8.83 0.63
N ILE A 42 -19.13 9.00 0.13
CA ILE A 42 -18.67 8.35 -1.10
C ILE A 42 -18.69 6.82 -0.93
N ALA A 43 -18.11 6.29 0.14
CA ALA A 43 -18.06 4.86 0.39
C ALA A 43 -19.45 4.24 0.54
N SER A 44 -20.32 4.86 1.33
CA SER A 44 -21.72 4.44 1.51
C SER A 44 -22.48 4.47 0.19
N PHE A 45 -22.31 5.52 -0.62
CA PHE A 45 -22.98 5.63 -1.90
C PHE A 45 -22.53 4.55 -2.89
N ILE A 46 -21.23 4.26 -2.95
CA ILE A 46 -20.68 3.19 -3.79
C ILE A 46 -21.25 1.84 -3.37
N GLN A 47 -21.23 1.54 -2.08
CA GLN A 47 -21.75 0.28 -1.54
C GLN A 47 -23.25 0.12 -1.86
N LYS A 48 -24.02 1.21 -1.74
CA LYS A 48 -25.44 1.22 -2.07
C LYS A 48 -25.70 0.98 -3.55
N MET A 49 -24.96 1.65 -4.45
CA MET A 49 -25.10 1.47 -5.90
C MET A 49 -24.82 0.02 -6.34
N VAL A 50 -23.78 -0.60 -5.76
CA VAL A 50 -23.35 -1.94 -6.15
C VAL A 50 -24.18 -3.04 -5.45
N GLY A 51 -24.42 -2.86 -4.14
CA GLY A 51 -25.04 -3.89 -3.31
C GLY A 51 -26.57 -3.88 -3.35
N GLU A 52 -27.16 -2.72 -3.05
CA GLU A 52 -28.61 -2.60 -2.86
C GLU A 52 -29.36 -2.26 -4.15
N GLU A 53 -28.99 -1.15 -4.79
CA GLU A 53 -29.72 -0.58 -5.92
C GLU A 53 -29.33 -1.24 -7.25
N LYS A 54 -28.18 -1.91 -7.31
CA LYS A 54 -27.66 -2.62 -8.50
C LYS A 54 -27.73 -1.77 -9.76
N TRP A 55 -27.17 -0.58 -9.69
CA TRP A 55 -27.12 0.33 -10.82
C TRP A 55 -26.53 -0.33 -12.05
N GLN A 56 -26.91 0.14 -13.22
CA GLN A 56 -26.53 -0.51 -14.46
C GLN A 56 -25.47 0.28 -15.21
N VAL A 57 -24.53 -0.43 -15.79
CA VAL A 57 -23.48 0.10 -16.67
C VAL A 57 -23.52 -0.61 -18.02
N TRP A 58 -23.25 0.15 -19.07
CA TRP A 58 -23.16 -0.42 -20.41
C TRP A 58 -21.88 -1.23 -20.57
N ASP A 59 -22.00 -2.46 -21.03
CA ASP A 59 -20.88 -3.32 -21.38
C ASP A 59 -20.70 -3.34 -22.90
N ASP A 60 -19.54 -2.82 -23.35
CA ASP A 60 -19.26 -2.75 -24.79
C ASP A 60 -18.98 -4.14 -25.40
N SER A 61 -18.59 -5.13 -24.60
CA SER A 61 -18.33 -6.48 -25.08
C SER A 61 -19.62 -7.21 -25.40
N ASP A 62 -20.60 -7.11 -24.52
CA ASP A 62 -21.88 -7.81 -24.65
C ASP A 62 -22.96 -6.93 -25.29
N GLN A 63 -22.66 -5.65 -25.61
CA GLN A 63 -23.59 -4.67 -26.16
C GLN A 63 -24.90 -4.58 -25.37
N SER A 64 -24.81 -4.72 -24.04
CA SER A 64 -25.95 -4.74 -23.13
C SER A 64 -25.67 -4.03 -21.81
N PHE A 65 -26.73 -3.72 -21.06
CA PHE A 65 -26.60 -3.24 -19.69
C PHE A 65 -26.40 -4.39 -18.73
N ARG A 66 -25.47 -4.24 -17.79
CA ARG A 66 -25.24 -5.15 -16.67
C ARG A 66 -25.16 -4.40 -15.35
N PRO A 67 -25.36 -5.08 -14.21
CA PRO A 67 -25.13 -4.50 -12.89
C PRO A 67 -23.71 -3.93 -12.77
N ILE A 68 -23.59 -2.76 -12.14
CA ILE A 68 -22.30 -2.13 -11.85
C ILE A 68 -21.51 -2.95 -10.83
N MET A 69 -20.21 -3.00 -11.00
CA MET A 69 -19.27 -3.64 -10.07
C MET A 69 -18.26 -2.60 -9.56
N PHE A 70 -17.57 -2.83 -8.45
CA PHE A 70 -16.56 -1.93 -7.92
C PHE A 70 -15.49 -1.55 -8.96
N LYS A 71 -15.10 -2.49 -9.82
CA LYS A 71 -14.12 -2.25 -10.91
C LYS A 71 -14.56 -1.24 -11.97
N ASP A 72 -15.86 -0.96 -12.06
CA ASP A 72 -16.42 -0.02 -13.04
C ASP A 72 -16.43 1.43 -12.51
N ILE A 73 -16.07 1.63 -11.24
CA ILE A 73 -16.12 2.91 -10.56
C ILE A 73 -14.72 3.49 -10.44
N ALA A 74 -14.56 4.75 -10.80
CA ALA A 74 -13.32 5.49 -10.59
C ALA A 74 -13.57 6.72 -9.71
N ILE A 75 -12.78 6.87 -8.66
CA ILE A 75 -12.79 8.06 -7.80
C ILE A 75 -11.65 8.97 -8.24
N LEU A 76 -12.00 10.17 -8.71
CA LEU A 76 -11.03 11.18 -9.14
C LEU A 76 -10.89 12.24 -8.04
N MET A 77 -9.66 12.45 -7.59
CA MET A 77 -9.34 13.44 -6.57
C MET A 77 -8.39 14.50 -7.12
N ARG A 78 -8.61 15.73 -6.72
CA ARG A 78 -7.77 16.86 -7.10
C ARG A 78 -6.41 16.85 -6.39
N THR A 79 -6.39 16.36 -5.15
CA THR A 79 -5.21 16.22 -4.30
C THR A 79 -5.27 14.90 -3.55
N TYR A 80 -4.13 14.45 -3.01
CA TYR A 80 -4.08 13.21 -2.23
C TYR A 80 -4.39 13.40 -0.74
N THR A 81 -4.62 14.62 -0.28
CA THR A 81 -4.90 14.91 1.14
C THR A 81 -6.12 14.12 1.68
N PRO A 82 -7.21 13.93 0.92
CA PRO A 82 -8.35 13.13 1.37
C PRO A 82 -8.17 11.62 1.27
N LEU A 83 -7.03 11.12 0.78
CA LEU A 83 -6.89 9.70 0.47
C LEU A 83 -6.99 8.80 1.71
N ASN A 84 -6.29 9.12 2.80
CA ASN A 84 -6.30 8.29 4.01
C ASN A 84 -7.71 8.13 4.59
N PRO A 85 -8.49 9.22 4.86
CA PRO A 85 -9.85 9.07 5.34
C PRO A 85 -10.77 8.36 4.32
N LEU A 86 -10.51 8.48 3.02
CA LEU A 86 -11.27 7.76 2.01
C LEU A 86 -10.97 6.26 2.01
N GLU A 87 -9.71 5.86 2.12
CA GLU A 87 -9.33 4.45 2.23
C GLU A 87 -9.91 3.80 3.48
N GLU A 88 -9.88 4.51 4.62
CA GLU A 88 -10.49 4.07 5.86
C GLU A 88 -12.02 3.88 5.72
N ALA A 89 -12.69 4.82 5.09
CA ALA A 89 -14.10 4.73 4.81
C ALA A 89 -14.43 3.56 3.86
N LEU A 90 -13.70 3.40 2.75
CA LEU A 90 -13.91 2.31 1.80
C LEU A 90 -13.75 0.94 2.48
N ARG A 91 -12.75 0.76 3.34
CA ARG A 91 -12.57 -0.48 4.12
C ARG A 91 -13.73 -0.70 5.10
N SER A 92 -14.20 0.34 5.79
CA SER A 92 -15.30 0.22 6.76
C SER A 92 -16.64 -0.13 6.12
N TYR A 93 -16.81 0.16 4.83
CA TYR A 93 -17.99 -0.19 4.04
C TYR A 93 -17.76 -1.43 3.15
N GLU A 94 -16.64 -2.15 3.34
CA GLU A 94 -16.31 -3.37 2.58
C GLU A 94 -16.27 -3.14 1.05
N VAL A 95 -15.81 -1.97 0.63
CA VAL A 95 -15.65 -1.61 -0.79
C VAL A 95 -14.24 -1.96 -1.23
N ASP A 96 -14.11 -2.90 -2.15
CA ASP A 96 -12.83 -3.23 -2.78
C ASP A 96 -12.34 -2.08 -3.64
N TYR A 97 -11.10 -1.66 -3.42
CA TYR A 97 -10.50 -0.54 -4.16
C TYR A 97 -9.02 -0.77 -4.48
N ARG A 98 -8.53 -0.03 -5.47
CA ARG A 98 -7.12 0.07 -5.81
C ARG A 98 -6.72 1.51 -6.01
N VAL A 99 -5.69 1.97 -5.30
CA VAL A 99 -5.11 3.30 -5.52
C VAL A 99 -4.17 3.26 -6.73
N VAL A 100 -4.43 4.15 -7.69
CA VAL A 100 -3.57 4.33 -8.88
C VAL A 100 -2.85 5.66 -8.74
N GLY A 101 -1.50 5.62 -8.68
CA GLY A 101 -0.67 6.82 -8.60
C GLY A 101 0.53 6.64 -7.67
N GLY A 102 1.71 7.12 -8.11
CA GLY A 102 3.00 6.77 -7.51
C GLY A 102 3.37 7.44 -6.18
N LYS A 103 2.69 8.51 -5.76
CA LYS A 103 3.12 9.31 -4.60
C LYS A 103 3.01 8.56 -3.26
N TYR A 104 2.08 7.61 -3.15
CA TYR A 104 1.87 6.79 -1.96
C TYR A 104 2.51 5.40 -2.05
N PHE A 105 2.92 4.97 -3.24
CA PHE A 105 3.64 3.71 -3.41
C PHE A 105 4.87 3.66 -2.49
N TYR A 106 5.69 4.71 -2.52
CA TYR A 106 6.89 4.81 -1.68
C TYR A 106 6.62 5.00 -0.19
N LYS A 107 5.39 5.33 0.22
CA LYS A 107 5.00 5.44 1.64
C LYS A 107 4.42 4.15 2.21
N ARG A 108 4.15 3.16 1.38
CA ARG A 108 3.69 1.86 1.85
C ARG A 108 4.75 1.20 2.71
N GLN A 109 4.33 0.55 3.77
CA GLN A 109 5.22 -0.06 4.74
C GLN A 109 6.15 -1.08 4.10
N GLU A 110 5.64 -1.89 3.19
CA GLU A 110 6.39 -2.91 2.46
C GLU A 110 7.53 -2.28 1.63
N VAL A 111 7.23 -1.14 0.97
CA VAL A 111 8.21 -0.41 0.18
C VAL A 111 9.26 0.26 1.06
N GLN A 112 8.86 0.84 2.20
CA GLN A 112 9.80 1.42 3.17
C GLN A 112 10.72 0.36 3.77
N GLN A 113 10.19 -0.82 4.10
CA GLN A 113 10.98 -1.95 4.59
C GLN A 113 11.99 -2.42 3.55
N LEU A 114 11.55 -2.55 2.28
CA LEU A 114 12.46 -2.90 1.19
C LEU A 114 13.54 -1.83 0.98
N LEU A 115 13.18 -0.55 1.03
CA LEU A 115 14.15 0.55 0.92
C LEU A 115 15.17 0.51 2.06
N ALA A 116 14.76 0.21 3.29
CA ALA A 116 15.69 0.05 4.41
C ALA A 116 16.69 -1.09 4.16
N VAL A 117 16.23 -2.21 3.61
CA VAL A 117 17.12 -3.33 3.23
C VAL A 117 18.10 -2.89 2.15
N LEU A 118 17.65 -2.19 1.09
CA LEU A 118 18.52 -1.70 0.04
C LEU A 118 19.54 -0.68 0.54
N GLN A 119 19.14 0.21 1.44
CA GLN A 119 20.05 1.17 2.09
C GLN A 119 21.10 0.46 2.95
N ALA A 120 20.71 -0.57 3.70
CA ALA A 120 21.63 -1.39 4.47
C ALA A 120 22.63 -2.13 3.56
N ILE A 121 22.18 -2.67 2.43
CA ILE A 121 23.04 -3.32 1.43
C ILE A 121 24.04 -2.33 0.83
N ASP A 122 23.62 -1.12 0.54
CA ASP A 122 24.47 -0.10 -0.07
C ASP A 122 25.56 0.37 0.92
N ASN A 123 25.18 0.69 2.15
CA ASN A 123 26.10 1.23 3.16
C ASN A 123 26.12 0.38 4.44
N PRO A 124 27.15 -0.48 4.64
CA PRO A 124 27.29 -1.31 5.83
C PRO A 124 27.54 -0.53 7.12
N ASN A 125 27.85 0.75 7.03
CA ASN A 125 28.07 1.62 8.21
C ASN A 125 26.79 2.35 8.64
N ASP A 126 25.72 2.29 7.87
CA ASP A 126 24.42 2.83 8.26
C ASP A 126 23.71 1.87 9.21
N LYS A 127 23.97 2.06 10.51
CA LYS A 127 23.38 1.24 11.58
C LYS A 127 21.86 1.38 11.66
N VAL A 128 21.32 2.54 11.29
CA VAL A 128 19.86 2.77 11.32
C VAL A 128 19.19 1.96 10.23
N ALA A 129 19.70 2.03 9.01
CA ALA A 129 19.21 1.21 7.89
C ALA A 129 19.38 -0.29 8.18
N LEU A 130 20.52 -0.70 8.75
CA LEU A 130 20.77 -2.08 9.12
C LEU A 130 19.77 -2.59 10.17
N VAL A 131 19.53 -1.86 11.26
CA VAL A 131 18.55 -2.26 12.27
C VAL A 131 17.15 -2.30 11.68
N ALA A 132 16.77 -1.32 10.87
CA ALA A 132 15.48 -1.31 10.19
C ALA A 132 15.32 -2.51 9.24
N ALA A 133 16.37 -2.88 8.50
CA ALA A 133 16.40 -4.05 7.64
C ALA A 133 16.23 -5.34 8.45
N LEU A 134 17.01 -5.54 9.51
CA LEU A 134 16.96 -6.74 10.34
C LEU A 134 15.60 -6.94 11.01
N ARG A 135 14.93 -5.86 11.42
CA ARG A 135 13.57 -5.88 11.99
C ARG A 135 12.47 -6.10 10.95
N SER A 136 12.79 -5.91 9.67
CA SER A 136 11.81 -6.09 8.60
C SER A 136 11.38 -7.56 8.48
N PRO A 137 10.24 -7.85 7.85
CA PRO A 137 9.78 -9.22 7.59
C PRO A 137 10.80 -10.07 6.81
N PHE A 138 11.72 -9.44 6.07
CA PHE A 138 12.77 -10.16 5.34
C PHE A 138 13.70 -10.95 6.26
N PHE A 139 14.01 -10.44 7.45
CA PHE A 139 14.92 -11.07 8.40
C PHE A 139 14.24 -11.47 9.71
N GLY A 140 13.17 -10.79 10.08
CA GLY A 140 12.34 -11.14 11.24
C GLY A 140 13.05 -11.09 12.59
N THR A 141 14.16 -10.34 12.70
CA THR A 141 14.92 -10.23 13.95
C THR A 141 14.18 -9.34 14.94
N SER A 142 13.98 -9.84 16.16
CA SER A 142 13.30 -9.09 17.23
C SER A 142 14.20 -8.04 17.88
N ASP A 143 13.60 -7.06 18.55
CA ASP A 143 14.33 -6.03 19.30
C ASP A 143 15.16 -6.66 20.45
N GLU A 144 14.65 -7.71 21.07
CA GLU A 144 15.34 -8.44 22.13
C GLU A 144 16.61 -9.13 21.60
N GLU A 145 16.53 -9.80 20.46
CA GLU A 145 17.68 -10.45 19.82
C GLU A 145 18.76 -9.45 19.43
N LEU A 146 18.38 -8.30 18.88
CA LEU A 146 19.31 -7.22 18.55
C LEU A 146 19.97 -6.63 19.80
N PHE A 147 19.19 -6.42 20.86
CA PHE A 147 19.70 -5.93 22.13
C PHE A 147 20.68 -6.93 22.74
N MET A 148 20.33 -8.20 22.81
CA MET A 148 21.19 -9.26 23.37
C MET A 148 22.47 -9.44 22.56
N PHE A 149 22.41 -9.33 21.23
CA PHE A 149 23.59 -9.36 20.39
C PHE A 149 24.54 -8.20 20.73
N HIS A 150 24.01 -6.99 20.83
CA HIS A 150 24.80 -5.81 21.16
C HIS A 150 25.35 -5.86 22.60
N ALA A 151 24.55 -6.27 23.58
CA ALA A 151 24.95 -6.39 24.97
C ALA A 151 26.09 -7.41 25.20
N ARG A 152 26.20 -8.40 24.31
CA ARG A 152 27.30 -9.38 24.30
C ARG A 152 28.56 -8.90 23.57
N GLY A 153 28.61 -7.62 23.18
CA GLY A 153 29.74 -7.02 22.48
C GLY A 153 29.68 -7.16 20.96
N GLY A 154 28.56 -7.62 20.40
CA GLY A 154 28.35 -7.74 18.96
C GLY A 154 28.35 -6.37 18.29
N ASN A 155 28.95 -6.28 17.11
CA ASN A 155 28.95 -5.05 16.31
C ASN A 155 27.90 -5.13 15.22
N LEU A 156 27.05 -4.10 15.15
CA LEU A 156 26.05 -3.94 14.10
C LEU A 156 26.71 -3.44 12.79
N ASN A 157 27.50 -4.31 12.21
CA ASN A 157 28.11 -4.19 10.89
C ASN A 157 28.26 -5.60 10.29
N TYR A 158 27.50 -5.89 9.25
CA TYR A 158 27.46 -7.23 8.65
C TYR A 158 28.74 -7.63 7.90
N LEU A 159 29.69 -6.71 7.73
CA LEU A 159 31.03 -7.06 7.24
C LEU A 159 31.88 -7.76 8.33
N GLN A 160 31.45 -7.70 9.58
CA GLN A 160 32.09 -8.40 10.68
C GLN A 160 31.42 -9.76 10.94
N GLU A 161 32.14 -10.64 11.60
CA GLU A 161 31.65 -11.97 11.93
C GLU A 161 30.59 -11.93 13.04
N ALA A 162 29.56 -12.76 12.89
CA ALA A 162 28.50 -12.96 13.85
C ALA A 162 28.23 -14.46 14.09
N GLN A 163 29.29 -15.29 14.00
CA GLN A 163 29.19 -16.74 14.13
C GLN A 163 28.54 -17.16 15.46
N GLY A 164 27.67 -18.17 15.38
CA GLY A 164 26.97 -18.71 16.55
C GLY A 164 25.91 -17.77 17.14
N THR A 165 25.58 -16.68 16.45
CA THR A 165 24.51 -15.74 16.86
C THR A 165 23.31 -15.81 15.95
N VAL A 166 22.18 -15.25 16.39
CA VAL A 166 20.95 -15.11 15.60
C VAL A 166 21.17 -14.27 14.32
N LEU A 167 22.17 -13.40 14.30
CA LEU A 167 22.49 -12.53 13.15
C LEU A 167 23.45 -13.18 12.13
N GLU A 168 23.92 -14.39 12.35
CA GLU A 168 24.85 -15.05 11.43
C GLU A 168 24.30 -15.19 10.02
N GLN A 169 23.08 -15.70 9.88
CA GLN A 169 22.40 -15.87 8.58
C GLN A 169 22.04 -14.51 7.93
N PRO A 170 21.39 -13.58 8.64
CA PRO A 170 21.14 -12.23 8.14
C PRO A 170 22.39 -11.52 7.65
N PHE A 171 23.48 -11.54 8.41
CA PHE A 171 24.73 -10.88 8.04
C PHE A 171 25.40 -11.52 6.84
N ARG A 172 25.36 -12.85 6.74
CA ARG A 172 25.88 -13.56 5.58
C ARG A 172 25.14 -13.15 4.31
N LEU A 173 23.81 -13.11 4.34
CA LEU A 173 23.00 -12.70 3.19
C LEU A 173 23.23 -11.24 2.82
N LEU A 174 23.27 -10.33 3.80
CA LEU A 174 23.54 -8.91 3.54
C LEU A 174 24.93 -8.69 2.92
N ARG A 175 25.94 -9.44 3.34
CA ARG A 175 27.29 -9.41 2.76
C ARG A 175 27.28 -9.88 1.32
N GLU A 176 26.63 -11.01 1.04
CA GLU A 176 26.46 -11.52 -0.32
C GLU A 176 25.82 -10.47 -1.25
N LEU A 177 24.71 -9.90 -0.80
CA LEU A 177 23.99 -8.87 -1.57
C LEU A 177 24.81 -7.58 -1.75
N HIS A 178 25.59 -7.19 -0.74
CA HIS A 178 26.50 -6.06 -0.83
C HIS A 178 27.59 -6.28 -1.87
N GLU A 179 28.18 -7.47 -1.96
CA GLU A 179 29.18 -7.81 -2.98
C GLU A 179 28.54 -7.80 -4.38
N MET A 180 27.29 -8.24 -4.49
CA MET A 180 26.57 -8.27 -5.77
C MET A 180 26.16 -6.87 -6.29
N ARG A 181 26.03 -5.85 -5.43
CA ARG A 181 25.38 -4.56 -5.74
C ARG A 181 25.95 -3.80 -6.94
N ASN A 182 27.26 -3.94 -7.18
CA ASN A 182 27.96 -3.28 -8.29
C ASN A 182 28.10 -4.18 -9.53
N GLN A 183 27.71 -5.44 -9.46
CA GLN A 183 27.87 -6.43 -10.54
C GLN A 183 26.52 -6.89 -11.10
N ALA A 184 25.47 -6.84 -10.29
CA ALA A 184 24.13 -7.27 -10.68
C ALA A 184 23.18 -6.08 -10.88
N SER A 185 22.15 -6.27 -11.69
CA SER A 185 21.06 -5.29 -11.80
C SER A 185 20.21 -5.29 -10.54
N VAL A 186 19.58 -4.15 -10.23
CA VAL A 186 18.66 -4.05 -9.07
C VAL A 186 17.57 -5.13 -9.07
N PRO A 187 16.91 -5.45 -10.20
CA PRO A 187 15.96 -6.56 -10.25
C PRO A 187 16.56 -7.93 -9.87
N ALA A 188 17.81 -8.20 -10.28
CA ALA A 188 18.49 -9.45 -9.94
C ALA A 188 18.82 -9.53 -8.45
N LEU A 189 19.25 -8.41 -7.85
CA LEU A 189 19.52 -8.31 -6.43
C LEU A 189 18.22 -8.49 -5.60
N LEU A 190 17.12 -7.86 -6.01
CA LEU A 190 15.82 -8.04 -5.38
C LEU A 190 15.34 -9.49 -5.49
N LYS A 191 15.46 -10.10 -6.65
CA LYS A 191 15.11 -11.51 -6.85
C LYS A 191 15.88 -12.40 -5.86
N ARG A 192 17.18 -12.20 -5.73
CA ARG A 192 18.02 -12.97 -4.78
C ARG A 192 17.61 -12.78 -3.34
N LEU A 193 17.28 -11.51 -2.93
CA LEU A 193 16.76 -11.22 -1.60
C LEU A 193 15.46 -11.98 -1.33
N TYR A 194 14.48 -11.90 -2.24
CA TYR A 194 13.19 -12.56 -2.08
C TYR A 194 13.31 -14.09 -2.02
N GLU A 195 14.17 -14.68 -2.85
CA GLU A 195 14.42 -16.12 -2.85
C GLU A 195 15.06 -16.59 -1.53
N ALA A 196 16.03 -15.82 -1.00
CA ALA A 196 16.75 -16.18 0.21
C ALA A 196 15.92 -16.02 1.49
N THR A 197 14.95 -15.08 1.49
CA THR A 197 14.16 -14.75 2.68
C THR A 197 12.72 -15.26 2.60
N SER A 198 12.34 -15.95 1.53
CA SER A 198 10.92 -16.29 1.23
C SER A 198 10.00 -15.07 1.24
N GLY A 199 10.56 -13.89 0.96
CA GLY A 199 9.90 -12.59 1.11
C GLY A 199 8.61 -12.42 0.31
N LEU A 200 8.44 -13.14 -0.80
CA LEU A 200 7.19 -13.12 -1.57
C LEU A 200 5.98 -13.66 -0.79
N VAL A 201 6.20 -14.61 0.11
CA VAL A 201 5.14 -15.20 0.94
C VAL A 201 4.74 -14.26 2.09
N LEU A 202 5.63 -13.35 2.48
CA LEU A 202 5.42 -12.43 3.60
C LEU A 202 4.52 -11.23 3.25
N PHE A 203 4.31 -10.97 1.95
CA PHE A 203 3.54 -9.84 1.44
C PHE A 203 2.30 -10.27 0.63
N LEU A 204 1.95 -11.55 0.64
CA LEU A 204 0.72 -12.11 0.09
C LEU A 204 -0.35 -12.20 1.17
#